data_68ff5dbfaaf0e64d56e632da8d838efd
#
_entry.id   68ff5dbfaaf0e64d56e632da8d838efd
#
_cell.length_a   1.000
_cell.length_b   1.000
_cell.length_c   1.000
_cell.angle_alpha   90.00
_cell.angle_beta   90.00
_cell.angle_gamma   90.00
#
_symmetry.space_group_name_H-M   'P 1'
#
loop_
_entity.id
_entity.type
_entity.pdbx_description
1 polymer ?
#
loop_
_entity_poly.entity_id
_entity_poly.type
_entity_poly.pdbx_seq_one_letter_code
_entity_poly.pdbx_strand_id
1 'polypeptide(L)'
;APSGPSRPQTPTAEDEALRRAPFQPVITCELAGEAETLTEEQQQAILSYTTMLCTALARPDDPLPEEPYTTDTLRQEALTRGFLWSSYIWGEQRVQVYPMNPIYRSEDAVEVWASLRVEANYSSDLTQTTGDTFGYGSLHHLTLNRTAQGWQVVGDDCEESDLCGYLSGCGTASLPSEDILAAIQNYLDLRAAVMAGRTPAAPDRCTAPLREDAQALAETAVDEYAVIYDVQCRPAYFAPMQQSGETVQVTLREILRVDHLRQGVIAATRTSVDHTLTLRQQTDGSWQVCGDSYEALGHTCAVTP
;
A
#
# COMPACT_ATOMS: atom_id res chain seq x y z
N ALA A 1 -11.55 -21.96 36.70
CA ALA A 1 -10.73 -22.25 35.53
C ALA A 1 -10.50 -20.92 34.80
N PRO A 2 -9.25 -20.49 34.46
CA PRO A 2 -9.09 -19.35 33.62
C PRO A 2 -9.66 -19.72 32.23
N SER A 3 -10.61 -18.90 31.74
CA SER A 3 -11.08 -18.96 30.36
C SER A 3 -9.84 -18.76 29.48
N GLY A 4 -9.57 -19.72 28.60
CA GLY A 4 -8.48 -19.58 27.62
C GLY A 4 -8.64 -18.32 26.78
N PRO A 5 -7.57 -17.88 26.09
CA PRO A 5 -7.62 -16.68 25.28
C PRO A 5 -8.80 -16.76 24.30
N SER A 6 -9.65 -15.74 24.34
CA SER A 6 -10.79 -15.65 23.43
C SER A 6 -10.24 -15.38 22.02
N ARG A 7 -10.67 -16.17 21.05
CA ARG A 7 -10.42 -15.86 19.62
C ARG A 7 -11.10 -14.53 19.27
N PRO A 8 -10.59 -13.80 18.23
CA PRO A 8 -11.30 -12.65 17.70
C PRO A 8 -12.74 -13.06 17.41
N GLN A 9 -13.68 -12.27 17.88
CA GLN A 9 -15.08 -12.55 17.60
C GLN A 9 -15.33 -12.29 16.12
N THR A 10 -15.85 -13.27 15.42
CA THR A 10 -16.38 -13.05 14.07
C THR A 10 -17.52 -12.02 14.16
N PRO A 11 -17.58 -11.02 13.26
CA PRO A 11 -18.68 -10.06 13.23
C PRO A 11 -20.04 -10.77 13.25
N THR A 12 -20.95 -10.29 14.07
CA THR A 12 -22.35 -10.76 14.07
C THR A 12 -23.08 -10.18 12.86
N ALA A 13 -24.30 -10.66 12.58
CA ALA A 13 -25.15 -10.08 11.55
C ALA A 13 -25.48 -8.58 11.83
N GLU A 14 -25.55 -8.19 13.10
CA GLU A 14 -25.74 -6.81 13.52
C GLU A 14 -24.47 -5.97 13.27
N ASP A 15 -23.31 -6.53 13.57
CA ASP A 15 -22.03 -5.88 13.25
C ASP A 15 -21.85 -5.72 11.74
N GLU A 16 -22.17 -6.73 10.93
CA GLU A 16 -22.10 -6.64 9.46
C GLU A 16 -23.11 -5.62 8.90
N ALA A 17 -24.25 -5.40 9.56
CA ALA A 17 -25.21 -4.37 9.17
C ALA A 17 -24.67 -2.94 9.32
N LEU A 18 -23.63 -2.74 10.14
CA LEU A 18 -22.92 -1.46 10.23
C LEU A 18 -22.07 -1.20 8.99
N ARG A 19 -21.66 -2.24 8.27
CA ARG A 19 -20.81 -2.15 7.09
C ARG A 19 -21.63 -1.60 5.91
N ARG A 20 -21.38 -0.37 5.53
CA ARG A 20 -22.04 0.24 4.37
C ARG A 20 -21.26 -0.10 3.09
N ALA A 21 -21.95 -0.02 1.95
CA ALA A 21 -21.29 -0.12 0.66
C ALA A 21 -20.16 0.93 0.57
N PRO A 22 -18.97 0.56 0.08
CA PRO A 22 -17.85 1.50 -0.03
C PRO A 22 -18.29 2.72 -0.83
N PHE A 23 -17.97 3.90 -0.31
CA PHE A 23 -18.18 5.15 -1.02
C PHE A 23 -17.25 5.15 -2.25
N GLN A 24 -17.82 5.48 -3.42
CA GLN A 24 -17.03 5.57 -4.64
C GLN A 24 -16.53 7.01 -4.80
N PRO A 25 -15.23 7.29 -4.59
CA PRO A 25 -14.70 8.64 -4.72
C PRO A 25 -14.78 9.11 -6.17
N VAL A 26 -15.19 10.37 -6.34
CA VAL A 26 -15.13 11.06 -7.62
C VAL A 26 -13.86 11.91 -7.60
N ILE A 27 -12.96 11.68 -8.56
CA ILE A 27 -11.68 12.38 -8.66
C ILE A 27 -11.73 13.27 -9.89
N THR A 28 -11.54 14.57 -9.68
CA THR A 28 -11.44 15.57 -10.75
C THR A 28 -10.03 16.17 -10.68
N CYS A 29 -9.23 15.93 -11.73
CA CYS A 29 -7.91 16.53 -11.90
C CYS A 29 -7.94 17.54 -13.03
N GLU A 30 -7.36 18.71 -12.80
CA GLU A 30 -7.23 19.75 -13.80
C GLU A 30 -5.85 20.39 -13.77
N LEU A 31 -5.36 20.77 -14.94
CA LEU A 31 -4.19 21.63 -15.04
C LEU A 31 -4.60 23.04 -14.63
N ALA A 32 -3.94 23.57 -13.61
CA ALA A 32 -4.15 24.93 -13.13
C ALA A 32 -2.85 25.72 -13.30
N GLY A 33 -2.89 26.76 -14.13
CA GLY A 33 -1.73 27.58 -14.45
C GLY A 33 -1.19 27.35 -15.87
N GLU A 34 -0.47 28.34 -16.39
CA GLU A 34 0.07 28.30 -17.74
C GLU A 34 1.47 27.65 -17.72
N ALA A 35 1.54 26.43 -18.23
CA ALA A 35 2.82 25.75 -18.50
C ALA A 35 3.23 25.97 -19.98
N GLU A 36 3.34 27.24 -20.40
CA GLU A 36 3.61 27.64 -21.80
C GLU A 36 4.83 26.95 -22.43
N THR A 37 5.74 26.45 -21.59
CA THR A 37 6.98 25.81 -22.03
C THR A 37 6.88 24.30 -22.18
N LEU A 38 5.79 23.66 -21.75
CA LEU A 38 5.53 22.25 -21.95
C LEU A 38 4.62 22.03 -23.16
N THR A 39 4.88 20.97 -23.92
CA THR A 39 3.97 20.58 -25.00
C THR A 39 2.66 20.04 -24.41
N GLU A 40 1.59 20.05 -25.20
CA GLU A 40 0.30 19.49 -24.79
C GLU A 40 0.41 18.01 -24.37
N GLU A 41 1.21 17.21 -25.10
CA GLU A 41 1.46 15.80 -24.76
C GLU A 41 2.17 15.63 -23.41
N GLN A 42 3.14 16.50 -23.08
CA GLN A 42 3.84 16.48 -21.80
C GLN A 42 2.92 16.88 -20.65
N GLN A 43 2.10 17.90 -20.85
CA GLN A 43 1.09 18.31 -19.87
C GLN A 43 0.05 17.22 -19.62
N GLN A 44 -0.38 16.54 -20.69
CA GLN A 44 -1.30 15.41 -20.58
C GLN A 44 -0.69 14.23 -19.82
N ALA A 45 0.58 13.91 -20.03
CA ALA A 45 1.28 12.86 -19.29
C ALA A 45 1.35 13.18 -17.78
N ILE A 46 1.66 14.44 -17.42
CA ILE A 46 1.66 14.90 -16.02
C ILE A 46 0.25 14.75 -15.41
N LEU A 47 -0.79 15.21 -16.11
CA LEU A 47 -2.17 15.16 -15.65
C LEU A 47 -2.62 13.71 -15.43
N SER A 48 -2.32 12.82 -16.38
CA SER A 48 -2.69 11.41 -16.29
C SER A 48 -1.96 10.70 -15.15
N TYR A 49 -0.67 10.96 -14.99
CA TYR A 49 0.09 10.46 -13.84
C TYR A 49 -0.50 10.93 -12.51
N THR A 50 -0.81 12.20 -12.39
CA THR A 50 -1.41 12.78 -11.17
C THR A 50 -2.80 12.18 -10.89
N THR A 51 -3.60 11.96 -11.93
CA THR A 51 -4.90 11.30 -11.80
C THR A 51 -4.75 9.88 -11.29
N MET A 52 -3.80 9.12 -11.81
CA MET A 52 -3.45 7.78 -11.34
C MET A 52 -3.02 7.80 -9.87
N LEU A 53 -2.13 8.72 -9.49
CA LEU A 53 -1.67 8.87 -8.11
C LEU A 53 -2.84 9.14 -7.14
N CYS A 54 -3.73 10.07 -7.47
CA CYS A 54 -4.91 10.38 -6.65
C CYS A 54 -5.91 9.22 -6.62
N THR A 55 -6.06 8.47 -7.73
CA THR A 55 -6.89 7.27 -7.77
C THR A 55 -6.34 6.18 -6.85
N ALA A 56 -5.04 5.95 -6.86
CA ALA A 56 -4.40 5.01 -5.95
C ALA A 56 -4.60 5.39 -4.48
N LEU A 57 -4.52 6.68 -4.16
CA LEU A 57 -4.77 7.18 -2.79
C LEU A 57 -6.22 6.95 -2.35
N ALA A 58 -7.17 7.16 -3.25
CA ALA A 58 -8.59 7.03 -2.95
C ALA A 58 -9.09 5.59 -2.96
N ARG A 59 -8.48 4.73 -3.76
CA ARG A 59 -8.90 3.34 -4.02
C ARG A 59 -7.71 2.40 -4.07
N PRO A 60 -7.00 2.20 -2.95
CA PRO A 60 -5.77 1.39 -2.94
C PRO A 60 -6.02 -0.09 -3.24
N ASP A 61 -7.25 -0.56 -3.15
CA ASP A 61 -7.63 -1.95 -3.40
C ASP A 61 -8.12 -2.19 -4.84
N ASP A 62 -8.38 -1.12 -5.61
CA ASP A 62 -8.80 -1.21 -6.98
C ASP A 62 -7.60 -1.33 -7.93
N PRO A 63 -7.68 -2.14 -8.98
CA PRO A 63 -6.66 -2.14 -10.01
C PRO A 63 -6.58 -0.77 -10.68
N LEU A 64 -5.39 -0.22 -10.76
CA LEU A 64 -5.17 1.02 -11.51
C LEU A 64 -5.34 0.76 -13.01
N PRO A 65 -5.89 1.75 -13.76
CA PRO A 65 -5.99 1.63 -15.20
C PRO A 65 -4.62 1.33 -15.82
N GLU A 66 -4.59 0.42 -16.79
CA GLU A 66 -3.42 0.17 -17.63
C GLU A 66 -3.27 1.31 -18.64
N GLU A 67 -2.74 2.43 -18.19
CA GLU A 67 -2.51 3.57 -19.05
C GLU A 67 -1.02 3.76 -19.34
N PRO A 68 -0.65 4.16 -20.56
CA PRO A 68 0.75 4.23 -20.98
C PRO A 68 1.51 5.45 -20.44
N TYR A 69 0.96 6.17 -19.46
CA TYR A 69 1.52 7.45 -18.99
C TYR A 69 2.56 7.33 -17.88
N THR A 70 2.81 6.14 -17.36
CA THR A 70 3.80 5.90 -16.32
C THR A 70 4.34 4.47 -16.33
N THR A 71 5.36 4.22 -15.51
CA THR A 71 5.99 2.90 -15.37
C THR A 71 5.26 2.05 -14.34
N ASP A 72 5.41 0.72 -14.42
CA ASP A 72 4.85 -0.21 -13.42
C ASP A 72 5.42 0.06 -12.03
N THR A 73 6.68 0.47 -11.93
CA THR A 73 7.33 0.86 -10.67
C THR A 73 6.58 2.00 -9.99
N LEU A 74 6.32 3.11 -10.70
CA LEU A 74 5.59 4.25 -10.12
C LEU A 74 4.13 3.91 -9.81
N ARG A 75 3.50 2.99 -10.57
CA ARG A 75 2.16 2.47 -10.27
C ARG A 75 2.15 1.69 -8.96
N GLN A 76 3.11 0.82 -8.74
CA GLN A 76 3.23 0.07 -7.48
C GLN A 76 3.53 0.99 -6.29
N GLU A 77 4.36 1.99 -6.48
CA GLU A 77 4.60 3.02 -5.46
C GLU A 77 3.32 3.79 -5.12
N ALA A 78 2.55 4.19 -6.12
CA ALA A 78 1.27 4.88 -5.90
C ALA A 78 0.28 4.02 -5.11
N LEU A 79 0.15 2.73 -5.44
CA LEU A 79 -0.69 1.79 -4.70
C LEU A 79 -0.22 1.59 -3.25
N THR A 80 1.09 1.51 -3.04
CA THR A 80 1.66 1.42 -1.70
C THR A 80 1.34 2.67 -0.87
N ARG A 81 1.49 3.86 -1.46
CA ARG A 81 1.10 5.13 -0.84
C ARG A 81 -0.39 5.15 -0.52
N GLY A 82 -1.24 4.74 -1.46
CA GLY A 82 -2.68 4.66 -1.26
C GLY A 82 -3.05 3.72 -0.12
N PHE A 83 -2.40 2.58 -0.04
CA PHE A 83 -2.65 1.63 1.04
C PHE A 83 -2.23 2.18 2.42
N LEU A 84 -1.18 2.99 2.50
CA LEU A 84 -0.81 3.73 3.72
C LEU A 84 -1.92 4.66 4.22
N TRP A 85 -2.74 5.20 3.32
CA TRP A 85 -3.86 6.09 3.64
C TRP A 85 -5.22 5.39 3.67
N SER A 86 -5.25 4.08 3.56
CA SER A 86 -6.47 3.28 3.49
C SER A 86 -7.29 3.22 4.80
N SER A 87 -6.82 3.85 5.89
CA SER A 87 -7.64 4.01 7.11
C SER A 87 -8.76 5.03 6.99
N TYR A 88 -8.86 5.69 5.84
CA TYR A 88 -9.91 6.66 5.56
C TYR A 88 -10.77 6.21 4.38
N ILE A 89 -12.04 6.56 4.41
CA ILE A 89 -12.88 6.58 3.22
C ILE A 89 -12.73 7.94 2.57
N TRP A 90 -12.36 7.94 1.31
CA TRP A 90 -12.24 9.15 0.52
C TRP A 90 -13.51 9.40 -0.28
N GLY A 91 -14.01 10.64 -0.23
CA GLY A 91 -15.13 11.09 -1.03
C GLY A 91 -14.68 11.82 -2.31
N GLU A 92 -15.35 12.94 -2.60
CA GLU A 92 -14.94 13.77 -3.74
C GLU A 92 -13.55 14.34 -3.52
N GLN A 93 -12.71 14.27 -4.54
CA GLN A 93 -11.38 14.86 -4.58
C GLN A 93 -11.28 15.82 -5.77
N ARG A 94 -10.84 17.04 -5.49
CA ARG A 94 -10.50 18.05 -6.50
C ARG A 94 -9.00 18.28 -6.45
N VAL A 95 -8.35 18.05 -7.58
CA VAL A 95 -6.91 18.15 -7.71
C VAL A 95 -6.55 19.19 -8.74
N GLN A 96 -5.78 20.17 -8.31
CA GLN A 96 -5.21 21.20 -9.17
C GLN A 96 -3.72 20.95 -9.33
N VAL A 97 -3.29 20.80 -10.56
CA VAL A 97 -1.90 20.52 -10.93
C VAL A 97 -1.29 21.79 -11.53
N TYR A 98 -0.20 22.26 -10.94
CA TYR A 98 0.55 23.45 -11.36
C TYR A 98 1.94 23.03 -11.84
N PRO A 99 2.11 22.65 -13.12
CA PRO A 99 3.44 22.42 -13.66
C PRO A 99 4.23 23.73 -13.71
N MET A 100 5.51 23.66 -13.38
CA MET A 100 6.43 24.78 -13.47
C MET A 100 7.23 24.72 -14.77
N ASN A 101 8.10 25.70 -15.01
CA ASN A 101 9.01 25.64 -16.15
C ASN A 101 9.97 24.47 -16.00
N PRO A 102 10.25 23.72 -17.08
CA PRO A 102 11.23 22.65 -17.06
C PRO A 102 12.60 23.13 -16.59
N ILE A 103 13.22 22.37 -15.68
CA ILE A 103 14.62 22.59 -15.24
C ILE A 103 15.62 21.93 -16.17
N TYR A 104 15.18 20.91 -16.89
CA TYR A 104 15.96 20.25 -17.95
C TYR A 104 15.05 19.89 -19.12
N ARG A 105 15.57 19.99 -20.34
CA ARG A 105 14.87 19.58 -21.56
C ARG A 105 15.86 19.08 -22.60
N SER A 106 15.51 17.93 -23.19
CA SER A 106 16.11 17.39 -24.40
C SER A 106 15.00 16.98 -25.40
N GLU A 107 15.35 16.34 -26.49
CA GLU A 107 14.39 15.81 -27.45
C GLU A 107 13.50 14.71 -26.85
N ASP A 108 14.10 13.88 -25.97
CA ASP A 108 13.46 12.68 -25.44
C ASP A 108 13.26 12.70 -23.91
N ALA A 109 13.66 13.76 -23.21
CA ALA A 109 13.53 13.86 -21.76
C ALA A 109 13.22 15.28 -21.28
N VAL A 110 12.39 15.38 -20.25
CA VAL A 110 12.05 16.63 -19.58
C VAL A 110 12.03 16.39 -18.07
N GLU A 111 12.67 17.28 -17.31
CA GLU A 111 12.52 17.35 -15.85
C GLU A 111 11.76 18.62 -15.48
N VAL A 112 10.75 18.48 -14.63
CA VAL A 112 9.83 19.55 -14.26
C VAL A 112 9.37 19.42 -12.83
N TRP A 113 9.24 20.56 -12.14
CA TRP A 113 8.52 20.61 -10.88
C TRP A 113 7.02 20.76 -11.13
N ALA A 114 6.21 20.05 -10.36
CA ALA A 114 4.76 20.20 -10.36
C ALA A 114 4.24 20.30 -8.92
N SER A 115 3.50 21.35 -8.63
CA SER A 115 2.81 21.49 -7.35
C SER A 115 1.38 20.96 -7.49
N LEU A 116 0.98 20.09 -6.56
CA LEU A 116 -0.37 19.56 -6.47
C LEU A 116 -1.09 20.21 -5.29
N ARG A 117 -2.33 20.63 -5.51
CA ARG A 117 -3.27 21.03 -4.45
C ARG A 117 -4.45 20.09 -4.50
N VAL A 118 -4.71 19.41 -3.41
CA VAL A 118 -5.81 18.46 -3.28
C VAL A 118 -6.78 18.95 -2.21
N GLU A 119 -8.04 19.04 -2.57
CA GLU A 119 -9.16 19.17 -1.63
C GLU A 119 -9.95 17.87 -1.67
N ALA A 120 -10.10 17.22 -0.53
CA ALA A 120 -10.78 15.94 -0.45
C ALA A 120 -11.73 15.87 0.74
N ASN A 121 -12.85 15.20 0.55
CA ASN A 121 -13.70 14.78 1.65
C ASN A 121 -13.23 13.43 2.15
N TYR A 122 -13.14 13.24 3.46
CA TYR A 122 -12.72 11.98 4.04
C TYR A 122 -13.50 11.64 5.32
N SER A 123 -13.53 10.37 5.69
CA SER A 123 -14.03 9.90 6.98
C SER A 123 -13.14 8.81 7.54
N SER A 124 -12.84 8.88 8.83
CA SER A 124 -12.20 7.79 9.58
C SER A 124 -13.19 6.73 10.07
N ASP A 125 -14.49 7.02 10.00
CA ASP A 125 -15.57 6.06 10.26
C ASP A 125 -15.96 5.39 8.95
N LEU A 126 -15.59 4.13 8.78
CA LEU A 126 -15.85 3.35 7.57
C LEU A 126 -17.34 3.02 7.36
N THR A 127 -18.22 3.43 8.28
CA THR A 127 -19.67 3.31 8.14
C THR A 127 -20.34 4.56 7.57
N GLN A 128 -19.61 5.68 7.46
CA GLN A 128 -20.13 6.96 7.01
C GLN A 128 -19.84 7.23 5.53
N THR A 129 -20.76 7.94 4.88
CA THR A 129 -20.63 8.36 3.48
C THR A 129 -20.22 9.83 3.33
N THR A 130 -20.21 10.58 4.42
CA THR A 130 -19.82 12.00 4.48
C THR A 130 -18.88 12.21 5.64
N GLY A 131 -17.87 13.00 5.46
CA GLY A 131 -16.86 13.31 6.46
C GLY A 131 -16.38 14.74 6.38
N ASP A 132 -15.28 14.99 7.04
CA ASP A 132 -14.62 16.28 7.04
C ASP A 132 -13.97 16.59 5.69
N THR A 133 -13.66 17.85 5.45
CA THR A 133 -12.88 18.29 4.29
C THR A 133 -11.41 18.42 4.72
N PHE A 134 -10.53 17.88 3.90
CA PHE A 134 -9.10 17.97 4.09
C PHE A 134 -8.44 18.55 2.85
N GLY A 135 -7.53 19.50 3.06
CA GLY A 135 -6.71 20.07 1.99
C GLY A 135 -5.24 19.76 2.25
N TYR A 136 -4.54 19.30 1.23
CA TYR A 136 -3.09 19.15 1.28
C TYR A 136 -2.42 19.58 -0.01
N GLY A 137 -1.13 19.90 0.07
CA GLY A 137 -0.29 20.20 -1.08
C GLY A 137 0.93 19.31 -1.11
N SER A 138 1.45 19.05 -2.29
CA SER A 138 2.70 18.35 -2.48
C SER A 138 3.48 18.98 -3.63
N LEU A 139 4.80 18.88 -3.57
CA LEU A 139 5.71 19.32 -4.62
C LEU A 139 6.43 18.09 -5.18
N HIS A 140 6.30 17.88 -6.46
CA HIS A 140 6.81 16.72 -7.17
C HIS A 140 7.88 17.15 -8.18
N HIS A 141 9.04 16.53 -8.13
CA HIS A 141 10.06 16.62 -9.16
C HIS A 141 9.87 15.45 -10.13
N LEU A 142 9.26 15.73 -11.27
CA LEU A 142 8.88 14.73 -12.26
C LEU A 142 9.94 14.63 -13.36
N THR A 143 10.30 13.40 -13.69
CA THR A 143 11.08 13.07 -14.90
C THR A 143 10.16 12.45 -15.93
N LEU A 144 10.07 13.04 -17.10
CA LEU A 144 9.31 12.53 -18.24
C LEU A 144 10.27 12.06 -19.32
N ASN A 145 10.00 10.88 -19.90
CA ASN A 145 10.71 10.38 -21.07
C ASN A 145 9.74 10.15 -22.23
N ARG A 146 10.25 10.38 -23.45
CA ARG A 146 9.55 10.04 -24.67
C ARG A 146 9.75 8.56 -24.98
N THR A 147 8.66 7.84 -25.15
CA THR A 147 8.64 6.42 -25.48
C THR A 147 7.94 6.19 -26.83
N ALA A 148 7.89 4.95 -27.30
CA ALA A 148 7.11 4.58 -28.49
C ALA A 148 5.60 4.82 -28.34
N GLN A 149 5.13 4.97 -27.10
CA GLN A 149 3.71 5.18 -26.75
C GLN A 149 3.40 6.65 -26.41
N GLY A 150 4.37 7.56 -26.53
CA GLY A 150 4.25 8.96 -26.18
C GLY A 150 5.08 9.33 -24.96
N TRP A 151 4.77 10.47 -24.36
CA TRP A 151 5.45 10.94 -23.15
C TRP A 151 4.93 10.20 -21.91
N GLN A 152 5.87 9.77 -21.05
CA GLN A 152 5.56 9.06 -19.80
C GLN A 152 6.32 9.69 -18.64
N VAL A 153 5.68 9.77 -17.46
CA VAL A 153 6.37 10.06 -16.21
C VAL A 153 7.08 8.78 -15.76
N VAL A 154 8.42 8.85 -15.67
CA VAL A 154 9.29 7.72 -15.34
C VAL A 154 9.98 7.87 -13.99
N GLY A 155 9.92 9.06 -13.39
CA GLY A 155 10.43 9.34 -12.05
C GLY A 155 9.58 10.39 -11.35
N ASP A 156 9.43 10.26 -10.05
CA ASP A 156 8.75 11.20 -9.16
C ASP A 156 9.50 11.26 -7.83
N ASP A 157 10.22 12.35 -7.60
CA ASP A 157 10.78 12.70 -6.30
C ASP A 157 9.84 13.71 -5.64
N CYS A 158 9.10 13.26 -4.64
CA CYS A 158 8.15 14.09 -3.93
C CYS A 158 8.83 14.75 -2.72
N GLU A 159 8.93 16.07 -2.74
CA GLU A 159 9.39 16.87 -1.61
C GLU A 159 8.21 17.49 -0.85
N GLU A 160 8.36 17.59 0.46
CA GLU A 160 7.49 18.33 1.37
C GLU A 160 5.98 18.02 1.29
N SER A 161 5.59 16.84 1.66
CA SER A 161 4.21 16.62 2.11
C SER A 161 4.17 15.59 3.23
N ASP A 162 3.14 15.65 4.07
CA ASP A 162 2.83 14.59 5.04
C ASP A 162 2.70 13.22 4.35
N LEU A 163 2.31 13.21 3.06
CA LEU A 163 2.28 12.04 2.20
C LEU A 163 3.67 11.49 1.87
N CYS A 164 4.65 12.35 1.61
CA CYS A 164 6.00 11.95 1.22
C CYS A 164 6.88 11.66 2.44
N GLY A 165 6.65 12.31 3.57
CA GLY A 165 7.40 12.10 4.83
C GLY A 165 7.32 10.65 5.34
N TYR A 166 6.23 9.94 5.06
CA TYR A 166 6.09 8.52 5.37
C TYR A 166 6.84 7.60 4.39
N LEU A 167 7.27 8.12 3.25
CA LEU A 167 7.87 7.36 2.15
C LEU A 167 9.35 7.70 1.93
N SER A 168 9.88 8.68 2.68
CA SER A 168 11.32 8.96 2.68
C SER A 168 12.07 7.70 3.15
N GLY A 169 12.70 7.01 2.21
CA GLY A 169 13.32 5.70 2.42
C GLY A 169 12.61 4.52 1.73
N CYS A 170 11.44 4.70 1.15
CA CYS A 170 10.79 3.71 0.30
C CYS A 170 11.38 3.76 -1.12
N GLY A 171 12.67 3.58 -1.26
CA GLY A 171 13.30 3.40 -2.56
C GLY A 171 12.97 2.01 -3.11
N THR A 172 12.53 1.95 -4.35
CA THR A 172 12.36 0.72 -5.14
C THR A 172 13.68 0.07 -5.54
N ALA A 173 14.74 0.33 -4.78
CA ALA A 173 16.11 0.03 -5.18
C ALA A 173 16.36 -1.44 -5.52
N SER A 174 15.48 -2.37 -5.15
CA SER A 174 15.56 -3.77 -5.63
C SER A 174 14.27 -4.53 -5.28
N LEU A 175 13.25 -4.38 -6.13
CA LEU A 175 12.09 -5.27 -6.06
C LEU A 175 12.57 -6.72 -6.26
N PRO A 176 12.14 -7.65 -5.40
CA PRO A 176 12.35 -9.08 -5.63
C PRO A 176 11.73 -9.54 -6.96
N SER A 177 12.15 -10.69 -7.49
CA SER A 177 11.48 -11.30 -8.63
C SER A 177 10.01 -11.59 -8.32
N GLU A 178 9.18 -11.67 -9.37
CA GLU A 178 7.73 -11.93 -9.22
C GLU A 178 7.44 -13.17 -8.38
N ASP A 179 8.22 -14.25 -8.55
CA ASP A 179 8.05 -15.50 -7.79
C ASP A 179 8.33 -15.32 -6.30
N ILE A 180 9.34 -14.52 -5.95
CA ILE A 180 9.66 -14.18 -4.56
C ILE A 180 8.59 -13.27 -3.97
N LEU A 181 8.15 -12.25 -4.72
CA LEU A 181 7.05 -11.37 -4.30
C LEU A 181 5.77 -12.15 -4.05
N ALA A 182 5.42 -13.07 -4.95
CA ALA A 182 4.25 -13.94 -4.79
C ALA A 182 4.35 -14.82 -3.54
N ALA A 183 5.54 -15.36 -3.24
CA ALA A 183 5.75 -16.16 -2.03
C ALA A 183 5.61 -15.31 -0.75
N ILE A 184 6.16 -14.10 -0.75
CA ILE A 184 6.01 -13.13 0.36
C ILE A 184 4.54 -12.76 0.54
N GLN A 185 3.83 -12.37 -0.52
CA GLN A 185 2.42 -11.98 -0.44
C GLN A 185 1.55 -13.15 0.08
N ASN A 186 1.76 -14.38 -0.41
CA ASN A 186 1.04 -15.55 0.09
C ASN A 186 1.26 -15.79 1.60
N TYR A 187 2.46 -15.53 2.11
CA TYR A 187 2.75 -15.63 3.54
C TYR A 187 2.06 -14.51 4.34
N LEU A 188 2.09 -13.28 3.85
CA LEU A 188 1.40 -12.15 4.48
C LEU A 188 -0.12 -12.35 4.47
N ASP A 189 -0.69 -12.86 3.37
CA ASP A 189 -2.12 -13.20 3.25
C ASP A 189 -2.53 -14.31 4.23
N LEU A 190 -1.64 -15.29 4.46
CA LEU A 190 -1.87 -16.32 5.47
C LEU A 190 -1.96 -15.68 6.87
N ARG A 191 -1.04 -14.81 7.24
CA ARG A 191 -1.08 -14.09 8.53
C ARG A 191 -2.36 -13.28 8.67
N ALA A 192 -2.73 -12.51 7.63
CA ALA A 192 -3.97 -11.74 7.59
C ALA A 192 -5.22 -12.62 7.78
N ALA A 193 -5.29 -13.76 7.07
CA ALA A 193 -6.41 -14.69 7.19
C ALA A 193 -6.53 -15.26 8.60
N VAL A 194 -5.40 -15.70 9.21
CA VAL A 194 -5.39 -16.25 10.57
C VAL A 194 -5.82 -15.20 11.60
N MET A 195 -5.30 -13.97 11.50
CA MET A 195 -5.70 -12.86 12.37
C MET A 195 -7.18 -12.50 12.23
N ALA A 196 -7.76 -12.60 11.04
CA ALA A 196 -9.17 -12.38 10.79
C ALA A 196 -10.05 -13.59 11.14
N GLY A 197 -9.47 -14.66 11.72
CA GLY A 197 -10.21 -15.91 12.05
C GLY A 197 -10.64 -16.70 10.81
N ARG A 198 -10.05 -16.47 9.65
CA ARG A 198 -10.36 -17.13 8.37
C ARG A 198 -9.39 -18.29 8.09
N THR A 199 -9.82 -19.23 7.26
CA THR A 199 -8.94 -20.29 6.77
C THR A 199 -8.04 -19.75 5.67
N PRO A 200 -6.69 -19.89 5.79
CA PRO A 200 -5.77 -19.47 4.74
C PRO A 200 -5.98 -20.25 3.43
N ALA A 201 -5.90 -19.56 2.30
CA ALA A 201 -6.06 -20.17 0.99
C ALA A 201 -4.89 -21.07 0.58
N ALA A 202 -3.66 -20.76 1.03
CA ALA A 202 -2.44 -21.46 0.65
C ALA A 202 -1.53 -21.73 1.88
N PRO A 203 -1.94 -22.63 2.81
CA PRO A 203 -1.20 -22.87 4.05
C PRO A 203 0.21 -23.45 3.85
N ASP A 204 0.45 -24.10 2.71
CA ASP A 204 1.75 -24.77 2.42
C ASP A 204 2.83 -23.82 1.89
N ARG A 205 2.49 -22.54 1.68
CA ARG A 205 3.46 -21.52 1.20
C ARG A 205 4.42 -21.02 2.28
N CYS A 206 4.25 -21.44 3.53
CA CYS A 206 5.23 -21.25 4.59
C CYS A 206 5.37 -22.52 5.46
N THR A 207 6.43 -22.56 6.27
CA THR A 207 6.71 -23.71 7.14
C THR A 207 5.73 -23.79 8.32
N ALA A 208 5.66 -24.97 8.98
CA ALA A 208 4.77 -25.16 10.13
C ALA A 208 5.06 -24.18 11.29
N PRO A 209 6.32 -23.91 11.68
CA PRO A 209 6.61 -22.94 12.72
C PRO A 209 6.05 -21.53 12.44
N LEU A 210 6.08 -21.08 11.18
CA LEU A 210 5.50 -19.77 10.79
C LEU A 210 3.98 -19.76 10.84
N ARG A 211 3.33 -20.90 10.59
CA ARG A 211 1.86 -21.01 10.79
C ARG A 211 1.47 -20.97 12.27
N GLU A 212 2.27 -21.59 13.13
CA GLU A 212 2.10 -21.55 14.58
C GLU A 212 2.33 -20.13 15.10
N ASP A 213 3.33 -19.41 14.58
CA ASP A 213 3.61 -18.01 14.90
C ASP A 213 2.45 -17.10 14.48
N ALA A 214 1.90 -17.26 13.27
CA ALA A 214 0.74 -16.52 12.82
C ALA A 214 -0.48 -16.71 13.75
N GLN A 215 -0.64 -17.93 14.31
CA GLN A 215 -1.69 -18.19 15.29
C GLN A 215 -1.43 -17.46 16.61
N ALA A 216 -0.18 -17.43 17.09
CA ALA A 216 0.21 -16.72 18.29
C ALA A 216 0.03 -15.19 18.14
N LEU A 217 0.37 -14.64 16.97
CA LEU A 217 0.10 -13.24 16.65
C LEU A 217 -1.41 -12.94 16.68
N ALA A 218 -2.24 -13.81 16.10
CA ALA A 218 -3.69 -13.66 16.13
C ALA A 218 -4.26 -13.67 17.56
N GLU A 219 -3.74 -14.51 18.44
CA GLU A 219 -4.11 -14.52 19.86
C GLU A 219 -3.77 -13.21 20.57
N THR A 220 -2.64 -12.61 20.23
CA THR A 220 -2.24 -11.30 20.78
C THR A 220 -3.13 -10.17 20.24
N ALA A 221 -3.50 -10.22 18.96
CA ALA A 221 -4.38 -9.22 18.34
C ALA A 221 -5.76 -9.14 18.97
N VAL A 222 -6.26 -10.24 19.58
CA VAL A 222 -7.55 -10.26 20.31
C VAL A 222 -7.56 -9.32 21.51
N ASP A 223 -6.44 -9.17 22.17
CA ASP A 223 -6.34 -8.28 23.33
C ASP A 223 -6.48 -6.81 22.92
N GLU A 224 -6.16 -6.49 21.67
CA GLU A 224 -6.25 -5.12 21.13
C GLU A 224 -7.58 -4.87 20.38
N TYR A 225 -8.09 -5.88 19.64
CA TYR A 225 -9.26 -5.74 18.78
C TYR A 225 -10.33 -6.79 19.12
N ALA A 226 -11.39 -6.38 19.83
CA ALA A 226 -12.46 -7.31 20.26
C ALA A 226 -13.23 -7.94 19.08
N VAL A 227 -13.48 -7.16 18.02
CA VAL A 227 -14.17 -7.60 16.80
C VAL A 227 -13.34 -7.13 15.59
N ILE A 228 -12.90 -8.07 14.77
CA ILE A 228 -12.14 -7.81 13.55
C ILE A 228 -13.02 -8.12 12.34
N TYR A 229 -13.17 -7.14 11.43
CA TYR A 229 -13.92 -7.28 10.18
C TYR A 229 -13.04 -7.74 9.04
N ASP A 230 -11.85 -7.16 8.93
CA ASP A 230 -10.88 -7.48 7.89
C ASP A 230 -9.46 -7.22 8.34
N VAL A 231 -8.53 -7.97 7.78
CA VAL A 231 -7.09 -7.78 7.94
C VAL A 231 -6.44 -7.85 6.58
N GLN A 232 -5.60 -6.89 6.29
CA GLN A 232 -4.79 -6.83 5.06
C GLN A 232 -3.34 -6.59 5.43
N CYS A 233 -2.46 -7.33 4.79
CA CYS A 233 -1.02 -7.25 4.94
C CYS A 233 -0.40 -6.97 3.57
N ARG A 234 0.36 -5.88 3.42
CA ARG A 234 1.03 -5.55 2.16
C ARG A 234 2.49 -5.20 2.37
N PRO A 235 3.40 -5.75 1.57
CA PRO A 235 4.77 -5.30 1.58
C PRO A 235 4.86 -3.90 0.97
N ALA A 236 5.54 -2.99 1.65
CA ALA A 236 5.63 -1.59 1.25
C ALA A 236 7.03 -1.14 0.85
N TYR A 237 8.06 -1.79 1.38
CA TYR A 237 9.45 -1.44 1.18
C TYR A 237 10.31 -2.68 1.16
N PHE A 238 11.32 -2.69 0.30
CA PHE A 238 12.29 -3.78 0.21
C PHE A 238 13.71 -3.23 0.28
N ALA A 239 14.51 -3.76 1.21
CA ALA A 239 15.94 -3.57 1.20
C ALA A 239 16.62 -4.52 0.17
N PRO A 240 17.87 -4.24 -0.24
CA PRO A 240 18.63 -5.13 -1.12
C PRO A 240 18.67 -6.56 -0.58
N MET A 241 18.32 -7.54 -1.43
CA MET A 241 18.29 -8.95 -1.07
C MET A 241 19.71 -9.52 -0.90
N GLN A 242 19.83 -10.49 0.01
CA GLN A 242 21.04 -11.29 0.19
C GLN A 242 20.75 -12.72 -0.23
N GLN A 243 21.43 -13.20 -1.27
CA GLN A 243 21.29 -14.59 -1.74
C GLN A 243 22.46 -15.43 -1.29
N SER A 244 22.16 -16.63 -0.78
CA SER A 244 23.13 -17.64 -0.37
C SER A 244 22.66 -19.03 -0.80
N GLY A 245 23.17 -19.52 -1.93
CA GLY A 245 22.74 -20.81 -2.50
C GLY A 245 21.27 -20.80 -2.87
N GLU A 246 20.52 -21.76 -2.31
CA GLU A 246 19.07 -21.93 -2.54
C GLU A 246 18.20 -21.08 -1.59
N THR A 247 18.81 -20.21 -0.78
CA THR A 247 18.10 -19.34 0.15
C THR A 247 18.29 -17.88 -0.21
N VAL A 248 17.26 -17.09 0.04
CA VAL A 248 17.27 -15.63 -0.10
C VAL A 248 16.78 -15.01 1.20
N GLN A 249 17.51 -14.03 1.71
CA GLN A 249 17.06 -13.19 2.80
C GLN A 249 16.51 -11.87 2.23
N VAL A 250 15.32 -11.51 2.67
CA VAL A 250 14.61 -10.30 2.26
C VAL A 250 14.23 -9.50 3.50
N THR A 251 14.73 -8.28 3.60
CA THR A 251 14.25 -7.33 4.59
C THR A 251 13.20 -6.45 3.94
N LEU A 252 12.02 -6.37 4.54
CA LEU A 252 10.92 -5.58 4.04
C LEU A 252 10.16 -4.89 5.17
N ARG A 253 9.42 -3.84 4.83
CA ARG A 253 8.39 -3.26 5.68
C ARG A 253 7.03 -3.71 5.19
N GLU A 254 6.25 -4.28 6.09
CA GLU A 254 4.83 -4.58 5.89
C GLU A 254 3.98 -3.44 6.42
N ILE A 255 2.87 -3.18 5.76
CA ILE A 255 1.77 -2.39 6.30
C ILE A 255 0.65 -3.35 6.65
N LEU A 256 0.43 -3.49 7.94
CA LEU A 256 -0.68 -4.25 8.52
C LEU A 256 -1.85 -3.30 8.75
N ARG A 257 -2.97 -3.54 8.07
CA ARG A 257 -4.24 -2.84 8.28
C ARG A 257 -5.24 -3.79 8.94
N VAL A 258 -5.89 -3.33 10.00
CA VAL A 258 -6.95 -4.05 10.71
C VAL A 258 -8.20 -3.18 10.74
N ASP A 259 -9.27 -3.65 10.10
CA ASP A 259 -10.61 -3.05 10.20
C ASP A 259 -11.33 -3.70 11.41
N HIS A 260 -11.69 -2.90 12.38
CA HIS A 260 -12.21 -3.38 13.65
C HIS A 260 -13.33 -2.50 14.21
N LEU A 261 -14.12 -3.06 15.12
CA LEU A 261 -15.14 -2.31 15.83
C LEU A 261 -14.50 -1.46 16.94
N ARG A 262 -14.75 -0.16 16.90
CA ARG A 262 -14.29 0.79 17.91
C ARG A 262 -15.41 1.74 18.27
N GLN A 263 -15.92 1.66 19.53
CA GLN A 263 -16.95 2.57 20.03
C GLN A 263 -18.22 2.62 19.17
N GLY A 264 -18.62 1.49 18.58
CA GLY A 264 -19.82 1.39 17.74
C GLY A 264 -19.67 1.81 16.29
N VAL A 265 -18.43 2.12 15.85
CA VAL A 265 -18.09 2.40 14.45
C VAL A 265 -17.01 1.44 13.95
N ILE A 266 -16.98 1.19 12.65
CA ILE A 266 -15.87 0.45 12.03
C ILE A 266 -14.75 1.43 11.74
N ALA A 267 -13.60 1.19 12.34
CA ALA A 267 -12.38 1.97 12.12
C ALA A 267 -11.27 1.08 11.58
N ALA A 268 -10.36 1.65 10.81
CA ALA A 268 -9.15 0.98 10.36
C ALA A 268 -7.93 1.47 11.14
N THR A 269 -7.17 0.55 11.70
CA THR A 269 -5.84 0.82 12.28
C THR A 269 -4.76 0.26 11.36
N ARG A 270 -3.67 1.01 11.20
CA ARG A 270 -2.50 0.60 10.42
C ARG A 270 -1.26 0.61 11.28
N THR A 271 -0.45 -0.42 11.09
CA THR A 271 0.83 -0.56 11.78
C THR A 271 1.88 -0.95 10.74
N SER A 272 3.03 -0.29 10.79
CA SER A 272 4.21 -0.69 10.02
C SER A 272 4.98 -1.75 10.80
N VAL A 273 5.31 -2.85 10.13
CA VAL A 273 6.03 -3.98 10.70
C VAL A 273 7.26 -4.25 9.84
N ASP A 274 8.45 -4.21 10.44
CA ASP A 274 9.69 -4.54 9.75
C ASP A 274 9.96 -6.03 9.87
N HIS A 275 10.20 -6.68 8.74
CA HIS A 275 10.45 -8.12 8.62
C HIS A 275 11.84 -8.41 8.11
N THR A 276 12.43 -9.50 8.59
CA THR A 276 13.55 -10.15 7.96
C THR A 276 13.14 -11.58 7.62
N LEU A 277 12.73 -11.77 6.36
CA LEU A 277 12.28 -13.07 5.84
C LEU A 277 13.44 -13.89 5.31
N THR A 278 13.38 -15.20 5.53
CA THR A 278 14.21 -16.17 4.81
C THR A 278 13.30 -17.02 3.93
N LEU A 279 13.61 -17.05 2.63
CA LEU A 279 12.92 -17.89 1.65
C LEU A 279 13.85 -18.97 1.15
N ARG A 280 13.30 -20.16 0.86
CA ARG A 280 14.02 -21.29 0.26
C ARG A 280 13.34 -21.71 -1.02
N GLN A 281 14.15 -21.94 -2.06
CA GLN A 281 13.64 -22.50 -3.29
C GLN A 281 13.35 -24.00 -3.11
N GLN A 282 12.18 -24.43 -3.54
CA GLN A 282 11.73 -25.81 -3.50
C GLN A 282 12.20 -26.56 -4.74
N THR A 283 12.10 -27.88 -4.72
CA THR A 283 12.51 -28.75 -5.83
C THR A 283 11.72 -28.53 -7.13
N ASP A 284 10.52 -27.95 -7.03
CA ASP A 284 9.67 -27.58 -8.16
C ASP A 284 9.97 -26.15 -8.70
N GLY A 285 10.97 -25.48 -8.12
CA GLY A 285 11.37 -24.13 -8.47
C GLY A 285 10.58 -23.02 -7.74
N SER A 286 9.50 -23.35 -7.02
CA SER A 286 8.74 -22.37 -6.25
C SER A 286 9.51 -21.89 -5.02
N TRP A 287 9.14 -20.72 -4.48
CA TRP A 287 9.72 -20.20 -3.25
C TRP A 287 8.77 -20.41 -2.06
N GLN A 288 9.33 -20.72 -0.90
CA GLN A 288 8.61 -20.88 0.35
C GLN A 288 9.28 -20.04 1.44
N VAL A 289 8.49 -19.29 2.21
CA VAL A 289 8.99 -18.60 3.40
C VAL A 289 9.24 -19.63 4.50
N CYS A 290 10.48 -19.70 5.00
CA CYS A 290 10.90 -20.69 6.00
C CYS A 290 11.43 -20.07 7.30
N GLY A 291 11.64 -18.75 7.33
CA GLY A 291 12.02 -18.02 8.53
C GLY A 291 11.51 -16.59 8.48
N ASP A 292 11.23 -16.01 9.64
CA ASP A 292 10.83 -14.61 9.80
C ASP A 292 11.26 -14.09 11.17
N SER A 293 11.62 -12.80 11.20
CA SER A 293 11.87 -12.07 12.42
C SER A 293 11.15 -10.72 12.32
N TYR A 294 10.21 -10.46 13.22
CA TYR A 294 9.46 -9.21 13.33
C TYR A 294 8.93 -8.98 14.73
N GLU A 295 8.45 -7.75 14.98
CA GLU A 295 7.68 -7.38 16.17
C GLU A 295 6.41 -6.64 15.75
N ALA A 296 5.25 -7.13 16.18
CA ALA A 296 3.96 -6.52 15.86
C ALA A 296 2.94 -6.79 16.97
N LEU A 297 2.12 -5.79 17.33
CA LEU A 297 1.01 -5.89 18.28
C LEU A 297 1.41 -6.54 19.63
N GLY A 298 2.64 -6.26 20.11
CA GLY A 298 3.18 -6.88 21.33
C GLY A 298 3.63 -8.33 21.20
N HIS A 299 3.56 -8.91 20.00
CA HIS A 299 4.10 -10.23 19.65
C HIS A 299 5.45 -10.10 18.97
N THR A 300 6.38 -11.01 19.29
CA THR A 300 7.71 -11.09 18.67
C THR A 300 7.87 -12.44 18.00
N CYS A 301 8.10 -12.42 16.69
CA CYS A 301 8.48 -13.59 15.90
C CYS A 301 10.00 -13.71 15.82
N ALA A 302 10.53 -14.92 15.96
CA ALA A 302 11.94 -15.27 15.75
C ALA A 302 12.08 -16.69 15.21
N VAL A 303 11.40 -16.98 14.10
CA VAL A 303 11.45 -18.30 13.45
C VAL A 303 12.67 -18.35 12.52
N THR A 304 13.61 -19.21 12.83
CA THR A 304 14.79 -19.48 11.98
C THR A 304 14.54 -20.71 11.09
N PRO A 305 15.11 -20.72 9.86
CA PRO A 305 14.95 -21.83 8.91
C PRO A 305 15.45 -23.18 9.39
#